data_b6c51cc5b009d575105fd22efc10deb0
#
_entry.id   b6c51cc5b009d575105fd22efc10deb0
#
_cell.length_a   1.000
_cell.length_b   1.000
_cell.length_c   1.000
_cell.angle_alpha   90.00
_cell.angle_beta   90.00
_cell.angle_gamma   90.00
#
_symmetry.space_group_name_H-M   'P 1'
#
loop_
_entity.id
_entity.type
_entity.pdbx_description
1 polymer ?
#
loop_
_entity_poly.entity_id
_entity_poly.type
_entity_poly.pdbx_seq_one_letter_code
_entity_poly.pdbx_strand_id
1 'polypeptide(L)'
;MADISVHPSTWPLYVWLSLLVALPAVTFLYDAVTWFRMPPGPTPLPFIGNKLQLPKSKPWVQFQEWSKKYGPIYTIWIGRRPTVIISDPAIATELMETRSSKYSSRPRMVAMGELLWDGASILVKPYGKEWSVRRRLLHLALTPKALRLYKPVQEAEASRLAYGLLGRPNDYVKLIETFTSSVVFCVAYGHRIDSLNAKVIGQRFEFMHYSASLNVPGKYLVETIPALKHVPDFLAPWKKDIKKHGLKEAAANMDLVDVVRGDIARAEQESSKEKLPDSLCKILLEMRETENIPLSDRDFSFVPASLFGAGSDTTASTMCTAFLALITHPETLEAAQAELDAVIGPDRTPAFEDEANLSYIRALVKEVLRWRPVAVLGGTPHASTEDDHYEGYYIPAGTTVLGNSWAINLNEEYYPNPHHFNPLRFLDGNIAARVKQAPMTTVHLGEKHDLELGGKAHPSKSGHSSFGWGRRICPGANLAANSLYIALAKLLWAYDIKPIPGRTYDTFKYTEGFNIRPQPFECIIRIRSDKHKIVLEGEMEHAETYLEKFTPFGE
;
A
#
# COMPACT_ATOMS: atom_id res chain seq x y z
N MET A 1 -20.51 59.75 -23.86
CA MET A 1 -19.95 59.09 -22.67
C MET A 1 -18.58 58.58 -23.06
N ALA A 2 -17.51 59.23 -22.59
CA ALA A 2 -16.16 58.80 -22.89
C ALA A 2 -15.80 57.58 -22.04
N ASP A 3 -15.49 56.49 -22.70
CA ASP A 3 -15.02 55.25 -22.12
C ASP A 3 -13.61 55.47 -21.55
N ILE A 4 -13.51 55.69 -20.24
CA ILE A 4 -12.22 55.85 -19.57
C ILE A 4 -11.68 54.41 -19.33
N SER A 5 -11.08 53.80 -20.32
CA SER A 5 -10.25 52.60 -20.15
C SER A 5 -8.98 53.01 -19.43
N VAL A 6 -8.95 52.83 -18.10
CA VAL A 6 -7.76 53.09 -17.27
C VAL A 6 -6.76 51.96 -17.54
N HIS A 7 -5.73 52.27 -18.35
CA HIS A 7 -4.64 51.34 -18.63
C HIS A 7 -3.81 51.10 -17.33
N PRO A 8 -3.53 49.85 -16.92
CA PRO A 8 -2.77 49.57 -15.68
C PRO A 8 -1.40 50.25 -15.60
N SER A 9 -0.79 50.55 -16.73
CA SER A 9 0.51 51.24 -16.84
C SER A 9 0.50 52.71 -16.38
N THR A 10 -0.68 53.30 -16.16
CA THR A 10 -0.81 54.71 -15.72
C THR A 10 -1.05 54.86 -14.23
N TRP A 11 -1.11 53.73 -13.48
CA TRP A 11 -1.33 53.79 -12.04
C TRP A 11 -0.07 54.31 -11.32
N PRO A 12 -0.23 55.27 -10.40
CA PRO A 12 0.90 55.77 -9.61
C PRO A 12 1.59 54.66 -8.81
N LEU A 13 2.89 54.77 -8.64
CA LEU A 13 3.73 53.75 -7.95
C LEU A 13 3.18 53.33 -6.57
N TYR A 14 2.60 54.30 -5.82
CA TYR A 14 2.03 54.02 -4.50
C TYR A 14 0.82 53.07 -4.56
N VAL A 15 0.05 53.06 -5.67
CA VAL A 15 -1.07 52.11 -5.82
C VAL A 15 -0.52 50.69 -5.99
N TRP A 16 0.53 50.51 -6.79
CA TRP A 16 1.19 49.21 -6.95
C TRP A 16 1.82 48.74 -5.66
N LEU A 17 2.47 49.61 -4.90
CA LEU A 17 3.04 49.30 -3.60
C LEU A 17 1.94 48.95 -2.58
N SER A 18 0.83 49.68 -2.60
CA SER A 18 -0.32 49.36 -1.72
C SER A 18 -0.93 48.00 -2.04
N LEU A 19 -1.09 47.66 -3.31
CA LEU A 19 -1.58 46.35 -3.76
C LEU A 19 -0.60 45.24 -3.38
N LEU A 20 0.69 45.46 -3.47
CA LEU A 20 1.74 44.51 -3.13
C LEU A 20 1.74 44.15 -1.64
N VAL A 21 1.28 45.06 -0.76
CA VAL A 21 1.14 44.82 0.67
C VAL A 21 -0.27 44.34 1.03
N ALA A 22 -1.31 44.94 0.47
CA ALA A 22 -2.71 44.65 0.82
C ALA A 22 -3.10 43.25 0.40
N LEU A 23 -2.70 42.78 -0.78
CA LEU A 23 -3.08 41.44 -1.26
C LEU A 23 -2.51 40.31 -0.39
N PRO A 24 -1.22 40.28 -0.01
CA PRO A 24 -0.70 39.35 0.97
C PRO A 24 -1.37 39.46 2.35
N ALA A 25 -1.67 40.67 2.83
CA ALA A 25 -2.32 40.87 4.12
C ALA A 25 -3.76 40.30 4.12
N VAL A 26 -4.55 40.57 3.09
CA VAL A 26 -5.91 40.03 2.95
C VAL A 26 -5.87 38.50 2.85
N THR A 27 -4.95 37.96 2.06
CA THR A 27 -4.80 36.48 1.94
C THR A 27 -4.40 35.86 3.26
N PHE A 28 -3.50 36.48 4.03
CA PHE A 28 -3.12 36.01 5.36
C PHE A 28 -4.28 36.07 6.35
N LEU A 29 -5.05 37.13 6.35
CA LEU A 29 -6.25 37.26 7.22
C LEU A 29 -7.27 36.17 6.88
N TYR A 30 -7.50 35.92 5.61
CA TYR A 30 -8.41 34.84 5.17
C TYR A 30 -7.89 33.46 5.67
N ASP A 31 -6.61 33.17 5.49
CA ASP A 31 -6.01 31.93 5.95
C ASP A 31 -6.07 31.82 7.48
N ALA A 32 -5.85 32.91 8.22
CA ALA A 32 -5.94 32.96 9.68
C ALA A 32 -7.36 32.69 10.18
N VAL A 33 -8.38 33.33 9.58
CA VAL A 33 -9.80 33.06 9.94
C VAL A 33 -10.15 31.60 9.68
N THR A 34 -9.72 31.05 8.55
CA THR A 34 -9.94 29.64 8.24
C THR A 34 -9.25 28.75 9.27
N TRP A 35 -7.98 29.02 9.61
CA TRP A 35 -7.22 28.25 10.58
C TRP A 35 -7.89 28.18 11.95
N PHE A 36 -8.41 29.31 12.48
CA PHE A 36 -9.11 29.34 13.78
C PHE A 36 -10.42 28.52 13.81
N ARG A 37 -11.00 28.22 12.65
CA ARG A 37 -12.23 27.43 12.52
C ARG A 37 -11.99 25.95 12.30
N MET A 38 -10.75 25.57 11.90
CA MET A 38 -10.37 24.18 11.63
C MET A 38 -9.97 23.45 12.93
N PRO A 39 -9.84 22.09 12.90
CA PRO A 39 -9.25 21.35 14.01
C PRO A 39 -7.91 21.96 14.45
N PRO A 40 -7.63 22.03 15.76
CA PRO A 40 -6.41 22.67 16.28
C PRO A 40 -5.16 22.04 15.71
N GLY A 41 -4.02 22.72 15.80
CA GLY A 41 -2.74 22.19 15.31
C GLY A 41 -1.58 23.10 15.64
N PRO A 42 -0.36 22.76 15.19
CA PRO A 42 0.80 23.63 15.35
C PRO A 42 0.59 24.91 14.58
N THR A 43 0.95 26.04 15.19
CA THR A 43 0.78 27.38 14.60
C THR A 43 1.53 27.49 13.27
N PRO A 44 0.84 27.75 12.14
CA PRO A 44 1.49 27.89 10.86
C PRO A 44 2.15 29.26 10.71
N LEU A 45 3.24 29.31 9.96
CA LEU A 45 3.84 30.57 9.50
C LEU A 45 3.08 31.11 8.28
N PRO A 46 2.95 32.44 8.12
CA PRO A 46 2.33 33.04 6.95
C PRO A 46 2.93 32.49 5.63
N PHE A 47 2.10 32.09 4.69
CA PHE A 47 2.42 31.55 3.36
C PHE A 47 3.23 30.25 3.32
N ILE A 48 4.06 29.97 4.35
CA ILE A 48 4.92 28.77 4.44
C ILE A 48 4.20 27.62 5.13
N GLY A 49 3.24 27.95 6.02
CA GLY A 49 2.57 26.96 6.85
C GLY A 49 3.52 26.34 7.89
N ASN A 50 3.37 25.04 8.11
CA ASN A 50 4.19 24.28 9.07
C ASN A 50 5.43 23.64 8.44
N LYS A 51 5.81 24.01 7.21
CA LYS A 51 6.91 23.36 6.47
C LYS A 51 8.21 23.27 7.27
N LEU A 52 8.55 24.31 8.03
CA LEU A 52 9.77 24.32 8.86
C LEU A 52 9.66 23.48 10.15
N GLN A 53 8.44 23.09 10.53
CA GLN A 53 8.16 22.27 11.71
C GLN A 53 8.02 20.78 11.34
N LEU A 54 7.89 20.45 10.04
CA LEU A 54 7.82 19.08 9.58
C LEU A 54 9.17 18.37 9.78
N PRO A 55 9.19 17.14 10.29
CA PRO A 55 10.41 16.39 10.45
C PRO A 55 10.97 16.03 9.07
N LYS A 56 12.29 15.92 8.98
CA LYS A 56 12.99 15.50 7.76
C LYS A 56 12.80 14.01 7.46
N SER A 57 12.51 13.20 8.47
CA SER A 57 12.31 11.75 8.37
C SER A 57 11.15 11.31 9.26
N LYS A 58 10.52 10.18 8.92
CA LYS A 58 9.45 9.51 9.69
C LYS A 58 8.33 10.45 10.17
N PRO A 59 7.69 11.21 9.26
CA PRO A 59 6.67 12.20 9.65
C PRO A 59 5.50 11.59 10.42
N TRP A 60 5.16 10.32 10.19
CA TRP A 60 4.08 9.61 10.88
C TRP A 60 4.28 9.49 12.39
N VAL A 61 5.53 9.40 12.85
CA VAL A 61 5.87 9.37 14.28
C VAL A 61 5.62 10.74 14.90
N GLN A 62 6.11 11.82 14.27
CA GLN A 62 5.84 13.18 14.72
C GLN A 62 4.34 13.49 14.70
N PHE A 63 3.62 12.99 13.71
CA PHE A 63 2.17 13.15 13.63
C PHE A 63 1.44 12.42 14.76
N GLN A 64 1.94 11.26 15.20
CA GLN A 64 1.44 10.59 16.39
C GLN A 64 1.68 11.41 17.65
N GLU A 65 2.87 12.00 17.82
CA GLU A 65 3.14 12.88 18.98
C GLU A 65 2.28 14.15 18.95
N TRP A 66 2.05 14.72 17.76
CA TRP A 66 1.15 15.86 17.64
C TRP A 66 -0.30 15.50 17.95
N SER A 67 -0.75 14.28 17.64
CA SER A 67 -2.10 13.85 18.01
C SER A 67 -2.31 13.76 19.53
N LYS A 68 -1.28 13.42 20.30
CA LYS A 68 -1.33 13.46 21.77
C LYS A 68 -1.48 14.88 22.30
N LYS A 69 -0.92 15.87 21.60
CA LYS A 69 -0.94 17.28 22.00
C LYS A 69 -2.19 18.03 21.54
N TYR A 70 -2.62 17.82 20.31
CA TYR A 70 -3.69 18.61 19.65
C TYR A 70 -5.01 17.86 19.55
N GLY A 71 -5.02 16.55 19.85
CA GLY A 71 -6.19 15.69 19.73
C GLY A 71 -6.12 14.73 18.54
N PRO A 72 -7.05 13.77 18.46
CA PRO A 72 -7.04 12.69 17.47
C PRO A 72 -7.32 13.17 16.04
N ILE A 73 -7.80 14.39 15.88
CA ILE A 73 -7.94 15.12 14.61
C ILE A 73 -7.34 16.51 14.77
N TYR A 74 -6.41 16.87 13.91
CA TYR A 74 -5.75 18.17 13.95
C TYR A 74 -5.32 18.61 12.55
N THR A 75 -4.96 19.90 12.39
CA THR A 75 -4.62 20.49 11.10
C THR A 75 -3.17 20.96 11.06
N ILE A 76 -2.46 20.60 10.00
CA ILE A 76 -1.20 21.23 9.59
C ILE A 76 -1.40 21.97 8.27
N TRP A 77 -0.54 22.93 7.98
CA TRP A 77 -0.57 23.71 6.75
C TRP A 77 0.70 23.47 5.94
N ILE A 78 0.54 23.03 4.71
CA ILE A 78 1.65 22.89 3.74
C ILE A 78 1.56 24.03 2.75
N GLY A 79 2.36 25.07 2.98
CA GLY A 79 2.12 26.37 2.35
C GLY A 79 0.77 26.91 2.85
N ARG A 80 -0.11 27.27 1.91
CA ARG A 80 -1.47 27.74 2.18
C ARG A 80 -2.53 26.64 2.13
N ARG A 81 -2.13 25.38 1.98
CA ARG A 81 -3.08 24.26 1.88
C ARG A 81 -3.25 23.58 3.25
N PRO A 82 -4.47 23.54 3.79
CA PRO A 82 -4.74 22.81 5.01
C PRO A 82 -4.67 21.31 4.76
N THR A 83 -4.12 20.61 5.73
CA THR A 83 -4.03 19.15 5.76
C THR A 83 -4.49 18.67 7.12
N VAL A 84 -5.63 18.00 7.16
CA VAL A 84 -6.18 17.37 8.37
C VAL A 84 -5.52 16.01 8.55
N ILE A 85 -4.96 15.79 9.72
CA ILE A 85 -4.38 14.51 10.15
C ILE A 85 -5.34 13.84 11.12
N ILE A 86 -5.65 12.57 10.87
CA ILE A 86 -6.52 11.76 11.70
C ILE A 86 -5.70 10.61 12.29
N SER A 87 -5.76 10.47 13.61
CA SER A 87 -5.03 9.44 14.38
C SER A 87 -5.98 8.53 15.20
N ASP A 88 -7.28 8.63 14.97
CA ASP A 88 -8.31 7.80 15.58
C ASP A 88 -9.07 7.00 14.52
N PRO A 89 -9.33 5.69 14.71
CA PRO A 89 -10.01 4.86 13.72
C PRO A 89 -11.48 5.20 13.53
N ALA A 90 -12.19 5.66 14.58
CA ALA A 90 -13.62 6.03 14.46
C ALA A 90 -13.78 7.32 13.64
N ILE A 91 -12.92 8.32 13.89
CA ILE A 91 -12.92 9.57 13.13
C ILE A 91 -12.54 9.29 11.66
N ALA A 92 -11.54 8.42 11.42
CA ALA A 92 -11.14 8.04 10.08
C ALA A 92 -12.27 7.34 9.33
N THR A 93 -13.00 6.43 9.99
CA THR A 93 -14.17 5.75 9.43
C THR A 93 -15.29 6.74 9.15
N GLU A 94 -15.61 7.63 10.09
CA GLU A 94 -16.68 8.62 9.89
C GLU A 94 -16.38 9.52 8.69
N LEU A 95 -15.21 10.14 8.60
CA LEU A 95 -14.90 11.09 7.54
C LEU A 95 -14.62 10.41 6.20
N MET A 96 -13.77 9.36 6.18
CA MET A 96 -13.27 8.79 4.92
C MET A 96 -14.09 7.59 4.41
N GLU A 97 -14.98 7.01 5.23
CA GLU A 97 -15.84 5.89 4.84
C GLU A 97 -17.31 6.29 4.83
N THR A 98 -17.89 6.72 5.97
CA THR A 98 -19.30 7.14 6.06
C THR A 98 -19.57 8.37 5.19
N ARG A 99 -18.73 9.41 5.27
CA ARG A 99 -18.81 10.61 4.42
C ARG A 99 -17.96 10.51 3.15
N SER A 100 -17.72 9.30 2.64
CA SER A 100 -16.83 9.07 1.51
C SER A 100 -17.21 9.81 0.22
N SER A 101 -18.47 10.22 0.04
CA SER A 101 -18.86 11.09 -1.08
C SER A 101 -18.10 12.42 -1.09
N LYS A 102 -17.84 12.99 0.09
CA LYS A 102 -17.13 14.26 0.26
C LYS A 102 -15.61 14.09 0.29
N TYR A 103 -15.10 12.96 0.81
CA TYR A 103 -13.68 12.75 1.12
C TYR A 103 -12.97 11.74 0.21
N SER A 104 -13.55 11.37 -0.93
CA SER A 104 -12.94 10.39 -1.84
C SER A 104 -12.08 11.02 -2.94
N SER A 105 -11.91 12.33 -3.01
CA SER A 105 -11.03 12.94 -3.98
C SER A 105 -9.55 12.82 -3.58
N ARG A 106 -8.67 13.32 -4.43
CA ARG A 106 -7.23 13.42 -4.19
C ARG A 106 -6.83 14.88 -4.26
N PRO A 107 -5.89 15.35 -3.44
CA PRO A 107 -5.30 16.66 -3.63
C PRO A 107 -4.63 16.73 -5.00
N ARG A 108 -4.60 17.94 -5.58
CA ARG A 108 -3.90 18.14 -6.83
C ARG A 108 -2.40 17.89 -6.63
N MET A 109 -1.85 16.96 -7.39
CA MET A 109 -0.43 16.60 -7.40
C MET A 109 0.13 16.91 -8.79
N VAL A 110 0.88 18.01 -8.92
CA VAL A 110 1.34 18.49 -10.24
C VAL A 110 2.51 17.65 -10.74
N ALA A 111 3.54 17.44 -9.91
CA ALA A 111 4.72 16.69 -10.31
C ALA A 111 4.38 15.22 -10.63
N MET A 112 3.70 14.54 -9.72
CA MET A 112 3.39 13.14 -9.88
C MET A 112 2.16 12.90 -10.77
N GLY A 113 1.07 13.62 -10.53
CA GLY A 113 -0.20 13.40 -11.23
C GLY A 113 -0.23 13.94 -12.64
N GLU A 114 0.24 15.20 -12.83
CA GLU A 114 0.11 15.90 -14.12
C GLU A 114 1.36 15.76 -15.00
N LEU A 115 2.58 15.76 -14.41
CA LEU A 115 3.82 15.72 -15.21
C LEU A 115 4.36 14.31 -15.40
N LEU A 116 4.34 13.45 -14.35
CA LEU A 116 4.84 12.09 -14.45
C LEU A 116 3.83 11.17 -15.16
N TRP A 117 2.61 11.09 -14.63
CA TRP A 117 1.60 10.16 -15.14
C TRP A 117 0.62 10.77 -16.14
N ASP A 118 0.66 12.08 -16.33
CA ASP A 118 -0.25 12.81 -17.23
C ASP A 118 -1.72 12.38 -17.06
N GLY A 119 -2.13 12.24 -15.78
CA GLY A 119 -3.47 11.84 -15.38
C GLY A 119 -3.85 10.37 -15.60
N ALA A 120 -2.97 9.49 -16.07
CA ALA A 120 -3.30 8.08 -16.34
C ALA A 120 -3.46 7.24 -15.06
N SER A 121 -2.67 7.51 -14.01
CA SER A 121 -2.66 6.71 -12.79
C SER A 121 -3.93 6.86 -11.95
N ILE A 122 -4.59 5.75 -11.64
CA ILE A 122 -5.76 5.70 -10.74
C ILE A 122 -5.43 6.16 -9.32
N LEU A 123 -4.18 6.03 -8.89
CA LEU A 123 -3.71 6.30 -7.53
C LEU A 123 -3.94 7.76 -7.13
N VAL A 124 -3.60 8.70 -8.01
CA VAL A 124 -3.64 10.15 -7.76
C VAL A 124 -4.78 10.86 -8.47
N LYS A 125 -5.57 10.14 -9.26
CA LYS A 125 -6.68 10.73 -10.01
C LYS A 125 -7.78 11.24 -9.07
N PRO A 126 -8.26 12.48 -9.23
CA PRO A 126 -9.40 12.99 -8.47
C PRO A 126 -10.63 12.09 -8.61
N TYR A 127 -11.51 12.11 -7.60
CA TYR A 127 -12.77 11.37 -7.64
C TYR A 127 -13.68 11.92 -8.73
N GLY A 128 -14.27 11.03 -9.52
CA GLY A 128 -15.16 11.38 -10.63
C GLY A 128 -15.29 10.26 -11.66
N LYS A 129 -15.92 10.57 -12.79
CA LYS A 129 -16.24 9.59 -13.84
C LYS A 129 -15.01 8.83 -14.35
N GLU A 130 -13.91 9.53 -14.63
CA GLU A 130 -12.70 8.89 -15.15
C GLU A 130 -12.04 7.95 -14.14
N TRP A 131 -12.02 8.33 -12.85
CA TRP A 131 -11.57 7.44 -11.79
C TRP A 131 -12.47 6.22 -11.67
N SER A 132 -13.80 6.41 -11.71
CA SER A 132 -14.77 5.33 -11.58
C SER A 132 -14.65 4.28 -12.68
N VAL A 133 -14.39 4.71 -13.94
CA VAL A 133 -14.12 3.80 -15.05
C VAL A 133 -12.90 2.92 -14.74
N ARG A 134 -11.75 3.52 -14.39
CA ARG A 134 -10.52 2.77 -14.08
C ARG A 134 -10.71 1.84 -12.88
N ARG A 135 -11.41 2.31 -11.85
CA ARG A 135 -11.72 1.50 -10.65
C ARG A 135 -12.58 0.28 -10.99
N ARG A 136 -13.58 0.44 -11.86
CA ARG A 136 -14.42 -0.66 -12.33
C ARG A 136 -13.61 -1.69 -13.10
N LEU A 137 -12.77 -1.26 -14.04
CA LEU A 137 -11.92 -2.15 -14.84
C LEU A 137 -10.94 -2.93 -13.96
N LEU A 138 -10.27 -2.25 -13.02
CA LEU A 138 -9.36 -2.90 -12.08
C LEU A 138 -10.09 -3.93 -11.18
N HIS A 139 -11.34 -3.64 -10.81
CA HIS A 139 -12.13 -4.51 -9.95
C HIS A 139 -12.49 -5.84 -10.62
N LEU A 140 -12.50 -5.94 -11.95
CA LEU A 140 -12.80 -7.19 -12.65
C LEU A 140 -11.88 -8.34 -12.23
N ALA A 141 -10.58 -8.06 -12.06
CA ALA A 141 -9.59 -9.03 -11.56
C ALA A 141 -9.67 -9.27 -10.05
N LEU A 142 -10.44 -8.49 -9.30
CA LEU A 142 -10.41 -8.49 -7.83
C LEU A 142 -11.77 -8.81 -7.21
N THR A 143 -12.68 -9.34 -8.02
CA THR A 143 -13.96 -9.90 -7.54
C THR A 143 -13.71 -11.18 -6.74
N PRO A 144 -14.61 -11.55 -5.79
CA PRO A 144 -14.48 -12.82 -5.08
C PRO A 144 -14.38 -14.05 -6.00
N LYS A 145 -15.02 -14.00 -7.18
CA LYS A 145 -14.92 -15.06 -8.20
C LYS A 145 -13.52 -15.13 -8.81
N ALA A 146 -12.97 -13.98 -9.24
CA ALA A 146 -11.64 -13.91 -9.81
C ALA A 146 -10.56 -14.32 -8.79
N LEU A 147 -10.67 -13.85 -7.54
CA LEU A 147 -9.73 -14.21 -6.47
C LEU A 147 -9.64 -15.70 -6.21
N ARG A 148 -10.76 -16.44 -6.35
CA ARG A 148 -10.73 -17.91 -6.26
C ARG A 148 -9.90 -18.57 -7.38
N LEU A 149 -9.92 -17.99 -8.57
CA LEU A 149 -9.14 -18.50 -9.72
C LEU A 149 -7.62 -18.27 -9.55
N TYR A 150 -7.23 -17.30 -8.72
CA TYR A 150 -5.81 -17.01 -8.46
C TYR A 150 -5.23 -17.80 -7.29
N LYS A 151 -6.04 -18.44 -6.45
CA LYS A 151 -5.55 -19.24 -5.32
C LYS A 151 -4.52 -20.31 -5.74
N PRO A 152 -4.71 -21.09 -6.81
CA PRO A 152 -3.72 -22.09 -7.22
C PRO A 152 -2.37 -21.48 -7.63
N VAL A 153 -2.34 -20.32 -8.31
CA VAL A 153 -1.06 -19.68 -8.65
C VAL A 153 -0.38 -19.09 -7.42
N GLN A 154 -1.14 -18.53 -6.47
CA GLN A 154 -0.58 -18.05 -5.20
C GLN A 154 0.03 -19.21 -4.40
N GLU A 155 -0.62 -20.37 -4.40
CA GLU A 155 -0.17 -21.57 -3.72
C GLU A 155 1.10 -22.15 -4.35
N ALA A 156 1.13 -22.29 -5.68
CA ALA A 156 2.29 -22.79 -6.40
C ALA A 156 3.51 -21.87 -6.25
N GLU A 157 3.32 -20.56 -6.37
CA GLU A 157 4.40 -19.59 -6.15
C GLU A 157 4.87 -19.55 -4.69
N ALA A 158 3.98 -19.80 -3.70
CA ALA A 158 4.37 -19.93 -2.31
C ALA A 158 5.18 -21.22 -2.05
N SER A 159 4.89 -22.31 -2.76
CA SER A 159 5.70 -23.53 -2.75
C SER A 159 7.10 -23.27 -3.35
N ARG A 160 7.20 -22.54 -4.45
CA ARG A 160 8.50 -22.10 -5.02
C ARG A 160 9.29 -21.25 -4.03
N LEU A 161 8.65 -20.29 -3.37
CA LEU A 161 9.29 -19.47 -2.33
C LEU A 161 9.84 -20.36 -1.22
N ALA A 162 9.03 -21.27 -0.69
CA ALA A 162 9.44 -22.18 0.38
C ALA A 162 10.59 -23.10 -0.07
N TYR A 163 10.48 -23.71 -1.24
CA TYR A 163 11.56 -24.54 -1.81
C TYR A 163 12.85 -23.75 -2.03
N GLY A 164 12.77 -22.54 -2.54
CA GLY A 164 13.93 -21.68 -2.80
C GLY A 164 14.78 -21.40 -1.57
N LEU A 165 14.15 -21.39 -0.37
CA LEU A 165 14.85 -21.18 0.90
C LEU A 165 15.70 -22.40 1.33
N LEU A 166 15.47 -23.61 0.81
CA LEU A 166 16.32 -24.77 1.07
C LEU A 166 17.77 -24.51 0.61
N GLY A 167 17.92 -23.93 -0.56
CA GLY A 167 19.23 -23.65 -1.15
C GLY A 167 19.77 -22.26 -0.84
N ARG A 168 18.90 -21.29 -0.57
CA ARG A 168 19.27 -19.87 -0.49
C ARG A 168 18.59 -19.14 0.69
N PRO A 169 18.76 -19.61 1.94
CA PRO A 169 18.08 -19.01 3.10
C PRO A 169 18.47 -17.55 3.35
N ASN A 170 19.69 -17.14 2.98
CA ASN A 170 20.15 -15.76 3.14
C ASN A 170 19.56 -14.79 2.11
N ASP A 171 19.04 -15.31 1.00
CA ASP A 171 18.37 -14.53 -0.05
C ASP A 171 16.86 -14.38 0.17
N TYR A 172 16.37 -14.62 1.40
CA TYR A 172 14.95 -14.65 1.71
C TYR A 172 14.18 -13.41 1.22
N VAL A 173 14.78 -12.23 1.30
CA VAL A 173 14.14 -10.99 0.80
C VAL A 173 13.92 -11.06 -0.71
N LYS A 174 14.93 -11.49 -1.47
CA LYS A 174 14.82 -11.63 -2.93
C LYS A 174 13.81 -12.70 -3.34
N LEU A 175 13.77 -13.81 -2.61
CA LEU A 175 12.79 -14.87 -2.85
C LEU A 175 11.36 -14.40 -2.57
N ILE A 176 11.15 -13.64 -1.50
CA ILE A 176 9.87 -12.99 -1.18
C ILE A 176 9.47 -12.01 -2.29
N GLU A 177 10.39 -11.17 -2.76
CA GLU A 177 10.14 -10.22 -3.85
C GLU A 177 9.83 -10.92 -5.17
N THR A 178 10.48 -12.05 -5.46
CA THR A 178 10.18 -12.89 -6.63
C THR A 178 8.77 -13.46 -6.53
N PHE A 179 8.42 -14.05 -5.39
CA PHE A 179 7.08 -14.58 -5.13
C PHE A 179 5.99 -13.51 -5.35
N THR A 180 6.13 -12.36 -4.68
CA THR A 180 5.11 -11.31 -4.77
C THR A 180 5.01 -10.71 -6.17
N SER A 181 6.15 -10.54 -6.85
CA SER A 181 6.17 -10.03 -8.22
C SER A 181 5.56 -11.02 -9.20
N SER A 182 5.86 -12.32 -9.07
CA SER A 182 5.33 -13.35 -9.96
C SER A 182 3.82 -13.49 -9.79
N VAL A 183 3.31 -13.60 -8.57
CA VAL A 183 1.85 -13.67 -8.31
C VAL A 183 1.11 -12.52 -8.98
N VAL A 184 1.53 -11.27 -8.74
CA VAL A 184 0.80 -10.12 -9.31
C VAL A 184 0.99 -9.98 -10.81
N PHE A 185 2.10 -10.49 -11.36
CA PHE A 185 2.35 -10.47 -12.79
C PHE A 185 1.50 -11.53 -13.52
N CYS A 186 1.35 -12.73 -12.92
CA CYS A 186 0.39 -13.74 -13.39
C CYS A 186 -1.03 -13.19 -13.41
N VAL A 187 -1.47 -12.52 -12.35
CA VAL A 187 -2.81 -11.91 -12.26
C VAL A 187 -2.99 -10.76 -13.26
N ALA A 188 -1.97 -9.93 -13.45
CA ALA A 188 -2.05 -8.77 -14.33
C ALA A 188 -1.96 -9.13 -15.82
N TYR A 189 -1.02 -10.01 -16.17
CA TYR A 189 -0.61 -10.24 -17.55
C TYR A 189 -0.66 -11.72 -18.01
N GLY A 190 -0.85 -12.68 -17.09
CA GLY A 190 -0.84 -14.12 -17.43
C GLY A 190 0.54 -14.72 -17.63
N HIS A 191 1.58 -14.03 -17.18
CA HIS A 191 2.98 -14.44 -17.23
C HIS A 191 3.58 -14.56 -15.84
N ARG A 192 4.60 -15.41 -15.66
CA ARG A 192 5.32 -15.54 -14.39
C ARG A 192 6.67 -14.81 -14.41
N ILE A 193 7.19 -14.51 -13.25
CA ILE A 193 8.53 -13.96 -13.05
C ILE A 193 9.41 -15.02 -12.39
N ASP A 194 10.46 -15.44 -13.11
CA ASP A 194 11.40 -16.43 -12.60
C ASP A 194 12.58 -15.82 -11.87
N SER A 195 12.94 -14.60 -12.19
CA SER A 195 14.06 -13.90 -11.58
C SER A 195 13.83 -12.39 -11.49
N LEU A 196 14.27 -11.78 -10.38
CA LEU A 196 14.33 -10.32 -10.23
C LEU A 196 15.34 -9.65 -11.17
N ASN A 197 16.21 -10.43 -11.81
CA ASN A 197 17.15 -9.93 -12.81
C ASN A 197 16.47 -9.62 -14.16
N ALA A 198 15.22 -10.04 -14.35
CA ALA A 198 14.45 -9.69 -15.53
C ALA A 198 14.40 -8.15 -15.69
N LYS A 199 14.71 -7.67 -16.90
CA LYS A 199 14.81 -6.24 -17.21
C LYS A 199 13.52 -5.47 -16.82
N VAL A 200 12.36 -6.08 -17.05
CA VAL A 200 11.05 -5.49 -16.70
C VAL A 200 10.94 -5.20 -15.19
N ILE A 201 11.46 -6.09 -14.36
CA ILE A 201 11.43 -5.95 -12.90
C ILE A 201 12.33 -4.80 -12.45
N GLY A 202 13.60 -4.79 -12.94
CA GLY A 202 14.54 -3.71 -12.64
C GLY A 202 14.01 -2.34 -13.03
N GLN A 203 13.43 -2.21 -14.24
CA GLN A 203 12.81 -0.98 -14.71
C GLN A 203 11.63 -0.55 -13.82
N ARG A 204 10.82 -1.52 -13.36
CA ARG A 204 9.67 -1.24 -12.50
C ARG A 204 10.08 -0.73 -11.13
N PHE A 205 11.04 -1.38 -10.48
CA PHE A 205 11.56 -0.91 -9.19
C PHE A 205 12.23 0.46 -9.30
N GLU A 206 13.04 0.70 -10.34
CA GLU A 206 13.61 2.02 -10.63
C GLU A 206 12.52 3.10 -10.71
N PHE A 207 11.47 2.83 -11.48
CA PHE A 207 10.35 3.77 -11.61
C PHE A 207 9.59 3.98 -10.30
N MET A 208 9.36 2.92 -9.51
CA MET A 208 8.70 3.03 -8.21
C MET A 208 9.51 3.90 -7.24
N HIS A 209 10.81 3.71 -7.17
CA HIS A 209 11.71 4.56 -6.38
C HIS A 209 11.69 6.03 -6.86
N TYR A 210 11.73 6.23 -8.18
CA TYR A 210 11.64 7.56 -8.75
C TYR A 210 10.31 8.24 -8.40
N SER A 211 9.19 7.58 -8.62
CA SER A 211 7.85 8.12 -8.33
C SER A 211 7.66 8.43 -6.84
N ALA A 212 8.13 7.54 -5.95
CA ALA A 212 8.11 7.77 -4.51
C ALA A 212 8.91 9.02 -4.13
N SER A 213 10.05 9.28 -4.80
CA SER A 213 10.88 10.47 -4.59
C SER A 213 10.20 11.78 -4.95
N LEU A 214 9.14 11.75 -5.78
CA LEU A 214 8.34 12.93 -6.13
C LEU A 214 7.29 13.26 -5.07
N ASN A 215 6.90 12.29 -4.25
CA ASN A 215 5.86 12.44 -3.23
C ASN A 215 6.40 13.00 -1.88
N VAL A 216 7.44 13.80 -1.93
CA VAL A 216 8.00 14.46 -0.76
C VAL A 216 7.42 15.87 -0.65
N PRO A 217 6.66 16.19 0.43
CA PRO A 217 6.06 17.50 0.60
C PRO A 217 7.11 18.62 0.52
N GLY A 218 6.85 19.61 -0.34
CA GLY A 218 7.72 20.78 -0.50
C GLY A 218 9.00 20.56 -1.32
N LYS A 219 9.24 19.38 -1.89
CA LYS A 219 10.38 19.12 -2.78
C LYS A 219 10.31 19.95 -4.06
N TYR A 220 9.12 20.07 -4.65
CA TYR A 220 8.91 20.82 -5.87
C TYR A 220 7.99 22.03 -5.64
N LEU A 221 8.46 23.23 -6.00
CA LEU A 221 7.67 24.47 -5.89
C LEU A 221 6.39 24.43 -6.74
N VAL A 222 6.34 23.64 -7.78
CA VAL A 222 5.15 23.47 -8.64
C VAL A 222 3.95 22.92 -7.87
N GLU A 223 4.15 22.23 -6.76
CA GLU A 223 3.06 21.78 -5.89
C GLU A 223 2.41 22.96 -5.14
N THR A 224 3.20 24.00 -4.84
CA THR A 224 2.71 25.23 -4.18
C THR A 224 2.25 26.27 -5.19
N ILE A 225 2.97 26.39 -6.32
CA ILE A 225 2.70 27.34 -7.40
C ILE A 225 2.47 26.57 -8.72
N PRO A 226 1.26 26.04 -8.95
CA PRO A 226 0.97 25.20 -10.11
C PRO A 226 1.23 25.86 -11.48
N ALA A 227 1.23 27.19 -11.55
CA ALA A 227 1.57 27.94 -12.76
C ALA A 227 2.98 27.63 -13.28
N LEU A 228 3.91 27.19 -12.41
CA LEU A 228 5.27 26.82 -12.81
C LEU A 228 5.30 25.63 -13.79
N LYS A 229 4.24 24.84 -13.89
CA LYS A 229 4.15 23.77 -14.90
C LYS A 229 4.17 24.30 -16.33
N HIS A 230 3.78 25.57 -16.55
CA HIS A 230 3.73 26.21 -17.87
C HIS A 230 5.07 26.86 -18.26
N VAL A 231 6.04 26.93 -17.35
CA VAL A 231 7.39 27.40 -17.68
C VAL A 231 7.96 26.53 -18.81
N PRO A 232 8.59 27.10 -19.85
CA PRO A 232 9.21 26.35 -20.93
C PRO A 232 10.22 25.29 -20.41
N ASP A 233 10.29 24.13 -21.07
CA ASP A 233 11.09 22.98 -20.59
C ASP A 233 12.59 23.28 -20.52
N PHE A 234 13.09 24.22 -21.35
CA PHE A 234 14.50 24.63 -21.32
C PHE A 234 14.88 25.46 -20.08
N LEU A 235 13.89 26.11 -19.44
CA LEU A 235 14.06 26.82 -18.16
C LEU A 235 13.69 25.96 -16.94
N ALA A 236 13.15 24.77 -17.17
CA ALA A 236 12.66 23.87 -16.13
C ALA A 236 13.19 22.44 -16.35
N PRO A 237 14.52 22.18 -16.19
CA PRO A 237 15.11 20.85 -16.43
C PRO A 237 14.49 19.76 -15.56
N TRP A 238 14.08 20.09 -14.31
CA TRP A 238 13.34 19.19 -13.43
C TRP A 238 12.04 18.68 -14.05
N LYS A 239 11.33 19.56 -14.77
CA LYS A 239 10.06 19.20 -15.44
C LYS A 239 10.30 18.26 -16.62
N LYS A 240 11.35 18.53 -17.41
CA LYS A 240 11.77 17.70 -18.54
C LYS A 240 12.15 16.30 -18.05
N ASP A 241 12.87 16.21 -16.93
CA ASP A 241 13.25 14.95 -16.30
C ASP A 241 12.02 14.12 -15.87
N ILE A 242 11.07 14.74 -15.15
CA ILE A 242 9.82 14.09 -14.72
C ILE A 242 9.04 13.54 -15.92
N LYS A 243 8.84 14.35 -16.96
CA LYS A 243 8.14 13.92 -18.17
C LYS A 243 8.85 12.75 -18.88
N LYS A 244 10.18 12.78 -18.95
CA LYS A 244 10.98 11.70 -19.56
C LYS A 244 10.74 10.36 -18.85
N HIS A 245 10.73 10.34 -17.50
CA HIS A 245 10.43 9.14 -16.75
C HIS A 245 8.99 8.66 -16.95
N GLY A 246 8.04 9.58 -17.02
CA GLY A 246 6.64 9.26 -17.32
C GLY A 246 6.43 8.65 -18.70
N LEU A 247 7.10 9.17 -19.73
CA LEU A 247 7.05 8.61 -21.09
C LEU A 247 7.67 7.22 -21.16
N LYS A 248 8.82 7.01 -20.48
CA LYS A 248 9.47 5.69 -20.38
C LYS A 248 8.55 4.66 -19.74
N GLU A 249 7.89 5.03 -18.65
CA GLU A 249 6.94 4.16 -17.96
C GLU A 249 5.71 3.84 -18.82
N ALA A 250 5.14 4.83 -19.49
CA ALA A 250 3.99 4.63 -20.36
C ALA A 250 4.32 3.68 -21.52
N ALA A 251 5.50 3.83 -22.13
CA ALA A 251 5.97 2.94 -23.19
C ALA A 251 6.12 1.50 -22.65
N ALA A 252 6.77 1.31 -21.50
CA ALA A 252 6.93 -0.01 -20.89
C ALA A 252 5.58 -0.67 -20.55
N ASN A 253 4.60 0.11 -20.07
CA ASN A 253 3.26 -0.42 -19.79
C ASN A 253 2.52 -0.82 -21.08
N MET A 254 2.67 -0.08 -22.18
CA MET A 254 2.11 -0.43 -23.49
C MET A 254 2.77 -1.69 -24.06
N ASP A 255 4.10 -1.81 -23.97
CA ASP A 255 4.84 -3.01 -24.39
C ASP A 255 4.31 -4.27 -23.69
N LEU A 256 4.00 -4.20 -22.38
CA LEU A 256 3.40 -5.32 -21.63
C LEU A 256 2.01 -5.71 -22.17
N VAL A 257 1.19 -4.74 -22.53
CA VAL A 257 -0.13 -5.00 -23.14
C VAL A 257 0.04 -5.63 -24.52
N ASP A 258 1.01 -5.17 -25.31
CA ASP A 258 1.27 -5.70 -26.67
C ASP A 258 1.78 -7.14 -26.63
N VAL A 259 2.56 -7.52 -25.61
CA VAL A 259 2.92 -8.93 -25.38
C VAL A 259 1.67 -9.80 -25.22
N VAL A 260 0.75 -9.44 -24.33
CA VAL A 260 -0.50 -10.20 -24.12
C VAL A 260 -1.37 -10.23 -25.38
N ARG A 261 -1.42 -9.12 -26.13
CA ARG A 261 -2.13 -9.08 -27.42
C ARG A 261 -1.51 -10.04 -28.45
N GLY A 262 -0.17 -10.12 -28.49
CA GLY A 262 0.55 -11.07 -29.34
C GLY A 262 0.30 -12.52 -28.94
N ASP A 263 0.18 -12.82 -27.65
CA ASP A 263 -0.14 -14.16 -27.16
C ASP A 263 -1.55 -14.60 -27.56
N ILE A 264 -2.54 -13.70 -27.44
CA ILE A 264 -3.93 -13.94 -27.88
C ILE A 264 -3.95 -14.26 -29.39
N ALA A 265 -3.31 -13.42 -30.21
CA ALA A 265 -3.26 -13.61 -31.66
C ALA A 265 -2.55 -14.93 -32.07
N ARG A 266 -1.48 -15.32 -31.37
CA ARG A 266 -0.81 -16.62 -31.62
C ARG A 266 -1.70 -17.80 -31.26
N ALA A 267 -2.34 -17.78 -30.11
CA ALA A 267 -3.24 -18.84 -29.66
C ALA A 267 -4.44 -19.04 -30.63
N GLU A 268 -4.95 -17.95 -31.20
CA GLU A 268 -6.01 -18.00 -32.23
C GLU A 268 -5.51 -18.63 -33.54
N GLN A 269 -4.31 -18.26 -34.02
CA GLN A 269 -3.71 -18.78 -35.25
C GLN A 269 -3.38 -20.28 -35.14
N GLU A 270 -2.83 -20.69 -34.00
CA GLU A 270 -2.40 -22.07 -33.77
C GLU A 270 -3.58 -23.01 -33.47
N SER A 271 -4.81 -22.49 -33.37
CA SER A 271 -6.01 -23.24 -32.93
C SER A 271 -5.72 -24.07 -31.68
N SER A 272 -4.86 -23.50 -30.78
CA SER A 272 -4.36 -24.21 -29.62
C SER A 272 -5.51 -24.63 -28.70
N LYS A 273 -5.53 -25.91 -28.31
CA LYS A 273 -6.45 -26.42 -27.28
C LYS A 273 -6.11 -25.91 -25.90
N GLU A 274 -4.88 -25.44 -25.70
CA GLU A 274 -4.44 -24.86 -24.44
C GLU A 274 -4.91 -23.41 -24.33
N LYS A 275 -5.83 -23.17 -23.41
CA LYS A 275 -6.28 -21.82 -23.10
C LYS A 275 -5.19 -21.04 -22.39
N LEU A 276 -4.88 -19.85 -22.91
CA LEU A 276 -4.05 -18.88 -22.19
C LEU A 276 -4.61 -18.63 -20.78
N PRO A 277 -3.73 -18.49 -19.77
CA PRO A 277 -4.17 -18.14 -18.42
C PRO A 277 -5.02 -16.87 -18.42
N ASP A 278 -6.09 -16.87 -17.62
CA ASP A 278 -6.90 -15.68 -17.44
C ASP A 278 -6.11 -14.63 -16.64
N SER A 279 -6.00 -13.44 -17.21
CA SER A 279 -5.35 -12.29 -16.59
C SER A 279 -6.20 -11.03 -16.78
N LEU A 280 -5.95 -10.00 -15.96
CA LEU A 280 -6.66 -8.73 -16.11
C LEU A 280 -6.48 -8.15 -17.51
N CYS A 281 -5.25 -8.16 -18.03
CA CYS A 281 -4.94 -7.59 -19.35
C CYS A 281 -5.71 -8.31 -20.46
N LYS A 282 -5.72 -9.65 -20.45
CA LYS A 282 -6.49 -10.46 -21.41
C LYS A 282 -7.99 -10.13 -21.33
N ILE A 283 -8.59 -10.19 -20.15
CA ILE A 283 -10.02 -9.86 -19.93
C ILE A 283 -10.35 -8.46 -20.47
N LEU A 284 -9.49 -7.48 -20.21
CA LEU A 284 -9.70 -6.11 -20.66
C LEU A 284 -9.54 -5.94 -22.17
N LEU A 285 -8.65 -6.69 -22.83
CA LEU A 285 -8.49 -6.69 -24.28
C LEU A 285 -9.72 -7.31 -24.95
N GLU A 286 -10.19 -8.48 -24.48
CA GLU A 286 -11.42 -9.12 -24.96
C GLU A 286 -12.66 -8.22 -24.77
N MET A 287 -12.79 -7.56 -23.60
CA MET A 287 -13.85 -6.56 -23.38
C MET A 287 -13.79 -5.41 -24.37
N ARG A 288 -12.59 -4.94 -24.72
CA ARG A 288 -12.41 -3.78 -25.60
C ARG A 288 -12.88 -4.05 -27.03
N GLU A 289 -12.92 -5.30 -27.45
CA GLU A 289 -13.48 -5.70 -28.75
C GLU A 289 -15.01 -5.63 -28.78
N THR A 290 -15.65 -5.83 -27.63
CA THR A 290 -17.12 -5.91 -27.52
C THR A 290 -17.75 -4.67 -26.89
N GLU A 291 -17.00 -3.94 -26.06
CA GLU A 291 -17.45 -2.77 -25.32
C GLU A 291 -16.59 -1.56 -25.64
N ASN A 292 -17.22 -0.37 -25.70
CA ASN A 292 -16.48 0.88 -25.80
C ASN A 292 -15.86 1.25 -24.44
N ILE A 293 -14.59 0.94 -24.22
CA ILE A 293 -13.83 1.39 -23.06
C ILE A 293 -13.25 2.79 -23.41
N PRO A 294 -13.71 3.87 -22.74
CA PRO A 294 -13.33 5.25 -23.06
C PRO A 294 -11.94 5.61 -22.50
N LEU A 295 -10.92 4.84 -22.86
CA LEU A 295 -9.52 5.04 -22.48
C LEU A 295 -8.65 4.97 -23.74
N SER A 296 -7.67 5.87 -23.86
CA SER A 296 -6.60 5.74 -24.86
C SER A 296 -5.78 4.47 -24.60
N ASP A 297 -5.00 4.00 -25.57
CA ASP A 297 -4.13 2.82 -25.39
C ASP A 297 -3.15 3.02 -24.23
N ARG A 298 -2.60 4.22 -24.14
CA ARG A 298 -1.74 4.62 -23.03
C ARG A 298 -2.47 4.51 -21.68
N ASP A 299 -3.63 5.15 -21.53
CA ASP A 299 -4.39 5.13 -20.27
C ASP A 299 -4.90 3.73 -19.91
N PHE A 300 -5.23 2.94 -20.90
CA PHE A 300 -5.61 1.53 -20.77
C PHE A 300 -4.47 0.71 -20.16
N SER A 301 -3.23 0.87 -20.66
CA SER A 301 -2.07 0.12 -20.19
C SER A 301 -1.75 0.36 -18.70
N PHE A 302 -2.15 1.50 -18.15
CA PHE A 302 -1.98 1.79 -16.71
C PHE A 302 -2.93 0.98 -15.82
N VAL A 303 -3.99 0.38 -16.33
CA VAL A 303 -4.93 -0.41 -15.51
C VAL A 303 -4.27 -1.70 -15.03
N PRO A 304 -3.79 -2.63 -15.89
CA PRO A 304 -3.08 -3.81 -15.43
C PRO A 304 -1.75 -3.48 -14.74
N ALA A 305 -1.02 -2.45 -15.21
CA ALA A 305 0.21 -1.98 -14.57
C ALA A 305 0.02 -1.53 -13.11
N SER A 306 -1.18 -1.06 -12.75
CA SER A 306 -1.51 -0.67 -11.38
C SER A 306 -1.50 -1.86 -10.41
N LEU A 307 -1.87 -3.08 -10.85
CA LEU A 307 -1.76 -4.29 -10.04
C LEU A 307 -0.31 -4.63 -9.75
N PHE A 308 0.51 -4.67 -10.79
CA PHE A 308 1.93 -5.01 -10.67
C PHE A 308 2.66 -4.03 -9.76
N GLY A 309 2.51 -2.72 -10.02
CA GLY A 309 3.20 -1.68 -9.24
C GLY A 309 2.78 -1.63 -7.77
N ALA A 310 1.53 -1.93 -7.46
CA ALA A 310 1.05 -1.89 -6.08
C ALA A 310 1.30 -3.19 -5.31
N GLY A 311 1.19 -4.34 -5.97
CA GLY A 311 1.15 -5.64 -5.29
C GLY A 311 2.52 -6.27 -5.03
N SER A 312 3.55 -5.97 -5.84
CA SER A 312 4.88 -6.56 -5.68
C SER A 312 5.57 -6.08 -4.41
N ASP A 313 5.76 -4.77 -4.24
CA ASP A 313 6.53 -4.21 -3.13
C ASP A 313 5.79 -4.24 -1.79
N THR A 314 4.49 -3.93 -1.76
CA THR A 314 3.75 -3.80 -0.50
C THR A 314 3.61 -5.14 0.23
N THR A 315 3.30 -6.21 -0.51
CA THR A 315 3.19 -7.57 0.06
C THR A 315 4.55 -8.08 0.51
N ALA A 316 5.62 -7.87 -0.27
CA ALA A 316 6.99 -8.22 0.12
C ALA A 316 7.43 -7.48 1.40
N SER A 317 7.15 -6.19 1.49
CA SER A 317 7.44 -5.38 2.68
C SER A 317 6.70 -5.88 3.93
N THR A 318 5.44 -6.32 3.77
CA THR A 318 4.67 -6.93 4.85
C THR A 318 5.25 -8.28 5.27
N MET A 319 5.70 -9.11 4.34
CA MET A 319 6.36 -10.40 4.66
C MET A 319 7.70 -10.18 5.38
N CYS A 320 8.51 -9.20 4.96
CA CYS A 320 9.73 -8.84 5.70
C CYS A 320 9.41 -8.36 7.13
N THR A 321 8.30 -7.64 7.31
CA THR A 321 7.80 -7.27 8.64
C THR A 321 7.39 -8.49 9.46
N ALA A 322 6.76 -9.50 8.85
CA ALA A 322 6.43 -10.76 9.53
C ALA A 322 7.70 -11.48 10.02
N PHE A 323 8.73 -11.57 9.20
CA PHE A 323 10.02 -12.15 9.63
C PHE A 323 10.63 -11.40 10.81
N LEU A 324 10.62 -10.05 10.78
CA LEU A 324 11.09 -9.24 11.91
C LEU A 324 10.25 -9.50 13.17
N ALA A 325 8.93 -9.60 13.05
CA ALA A 325 8.03 -9.90 14.14
C ALA A 325 8.33 -11.26 14.77
N LEU A 326 8.49 -12.30 13.95
CA LEU A 326 8.76 -13.68 14.41
C LEU A 326 10.09 -13.80 15.15
N ILE A 327 11.15 -13.15 14.69
CA ILE A 327 12.45 -13.22 15.38
C ILE A 327 12.52 -12.38 16.65
N THR A 328 11.63 -11.39 16.80
CA THR A 328 11.54 -10.56 18.02
C THR A 328 10.48 -11.03 19.01
N HIS A 329 9.58 -11.93 18.58
CA HIS A 329 8.50 -12.52 19.38
C HIS A 329 8.44 -14.03 19.07
N PRO A 330 9.42 -14.84 19.54
CA PRO A 330 9.56 -16.25 19.19
C PRO A 330 8.36 -17.09 19.62
N GLU A 331 7.65 -16.69 20.65
CA GLU A 331 6.42 -17.34 21.13
C GLU A 331 5.33 -17.37 20.05
N THR A 332 5.33 -16.41 19.13
CA THR A 332 4.36 -16.39 18.03
C THR A 332 4.68 -17.42 16.96
N LEU A 333 5.96 -17.70 16.70
CA LEU A 333 6.38 -18.77 15.82
C LEU A 333 6.00 -20.14 16.40
N GLU A 334 6.27 -20.36 17.68
CA GLU A 334 5.95 -21.61 18.38
C GLU A 334 4.43 -21.90 18.35
N ALA A 335 3.60 -20.89 18.62
CA ALA A 335 2.15 -21.03 18.56
C ALA A 335 1.64 -21.31 17.14
N ALA A 336 2.20 -20.65 16.13
CA ALA A 336 1.86 -20.88 14.73
C ALA A 336 2.23 -22.30 14.28
N GLN A 337 3.41 -22.78 14.66
CA GLN A 337 3.88 -24.13 14.34
C GLN A 337 3.04 -25.20 15.05
N ALA A 338 2.65 -24.97 16.30
CA ALA A 338 1.79 -25.89 17.03
C ALA A 338 0.39 -26.04 16.38
N GLU A 339 -0.20 -24.95 15.87
CA GLU A 339 -1.45 -25.05 15.08
C GLU A 339 -1.23 -25.83 13.78
N LEU A 340 -0.16 -25.54 13.04
CA LEU A 340 0.17 -26.21 11.79
C LEU A 340 0.43 -27.72 12.02
N ASP A 341 1.14 -28.10 13.06
CA ASP A 341 1.40 -29.49 13.38
C ASP A 341 0.11 -30.24 13.75
N ALA A 342 -0.80 -29.60 14.48
CA ALA A 342 -2.08 -30.18 14.87
C ALA A 342 -3.08 -30.34 13.73
N VAL A 343 -3.11 -29.39 12.77
CA VAL A 343 -4.10 -29.33 11.69
C VAL A 343 -3.58 -29.99 10.41
N ILE A 344 -2.32 -29.78 10.08
CA ILE A 344 -1.71 -30.23 8.80
C ILE A 344 -0.86 -31.48 9.03
N GLY A 345 -0.05 -31.47 10.08
CA GLY A 345 0.97 -32.48 10.31
C GLY A 345 2.15 -32.39 9.35
N PRO A 346 3.06 -33.40 9.37
CA PRO A 346 4.30 -33.34 8.59
C PRO A 346 4.20 -33.99 7.19
N ASP A 347 3.03 -34.49 6.77
CA ASP A 347 2.88 -35.32 5.57
C ASP A 347 2.47 -34.55 4.30
N ARG A 348 2.07 -33.31 4.44
CA ARG A 348 1.70 -32.42 3.34
C ARG A 348 1.93 -30.95 3.72
N THR A 349 1.99 -30.07 2.72
CA THR A 349 2.06 -28.62 2.97
C THR A 349 0.67 -28.03 3.24
N PRO A 350 0.56 -26.88 3.92
CA PRO A 350 -0.70 -26.13 4.02
C PRO A 350 -1.21 -25.66 2.66
N ALA A 351 -2.54 -25.65 2.52
CA ALA A 351 -3.25 -25.20 1.31
C ALA A 351 -4.36 -24.19 1.66
N PHE A 352 -5.03 -23.62 0.67
CA PHE A 352 -6.14 -22.70 0.91
C PHE A 352 -7.38 -23.38 1.52
N GLU A 353 -7.55 -24.66 1.32
CA GLU A 353 -8.61 -25.46 1.93
C GLU A 353 -8.50 -25.55 3.45
N ASP A 354 -7.29 -25.37 3.97
CA ASP A 354 -7.01 -25.39 5.41
C ASP A 354 -7.32 -24.05 6.10
N GLU A 355 -7.53 -22.99 5.34
CA GLU A 355 -7.66 -21.61 5.85
C GLU A 355 -8.70 -21.48 6.99
N ALA A 356 -9.81 -22.20 6.87
CA ALA A 356 -10.86 -22.17 7.89
C ALA A 356 -10.41 -22.72 9.24
N ASN A 357 -9.47 -23.68 9.25
CA ASN A 357 -8.97 -24.39 10.41
C ASN A 357 -7.68 -23.78 10.98
N LEU A 358 -7.00 -22.91 10.24
CA LEU A 358 -5.75 -22.24 10.65
C LEU A 358 -6.05 -20.82 11.18
N SER A 359 -6.73 -20.77 12.31
CA SER A 359 -7.21 -19.53 12.92
C SER A 359 -6.08 -18.64 13.42
N TYR A 360 -5.02 -19.23 13.97
CA TYR A 360 -3.86 -18.49 14.45
C TYR A 360 -3.04 -17.89 13.31
N ILE A 361 -2.86 -18.64 12.21
CA ILE A 361 -2.20 -18.11 11.00
C ILE A 361 -2.97 -16.93 10.42
N ARG A 362 -4.31 -16.99 10.36
CA ARG A 362 -5.14 -15.84 9.92
C ARG A 362 -4.99 -14.64 10.87
N ALA A 363 -4.96 -14.89 12.18
CA ALA A 363 -4.76 -13.85 13.18
C ALA A 363 -3.37 -13.24 13.08
N LEU A 364 -2.33 -14.05 12.82
CA LEU A 364 -0.96 -13.59 12.60
C LEU A 364 -0.87 -12.67 11.40
N VAL A 365 -1.51 -12.98 10.27
CA VAL A 365 -1.56 -12.11 9.08
C VAL A 365 -2.18 -10.74 9.43
N LYS A 366 -3.29 -10.71 10.17
CA LYS A 366 -3.91 -9.46 10.60
C LYS A 366 -3.02 -8.64 11.52
N GLU A 367 -2.33 -9.32 12.47
CA GLU A 367 -1.43 -8.64 13.40
C GLU A 367 -0.19 -8.07 12.69
N VAL A 368 0.37 -8.75 11.70
CA VAL A 368 1.46 -8.21 10.87
C VAL A 368 1.02 -6.92 10.17
N LEU A 369 -0.18 -6.93 9.57
CA LEU A 369 -0.75 -5.76 8.90
C LEU A 369 -0.99 -4.60 9.88
N ARG A 370 -1.46 -4.89 11.10
CA ARG A 370 -1.68 -3.88 12.14
C ARG A 370 -0.37 -3.31 12.69
N TRP A 371 0.56 -4.19 13.10
CA TRP A 371 1.70 -3.86 13.96
C TRP A 371 2.65 -2.83 13.31
N ARG A 372 2.95 -3.01 12.03
CA ARG A 372 3.81 -2.10 11.24
C ARG A 372 3.25 -1.97 9.83
N PRO A 373 2.24 -1.11 9.64
CA PRO A 373 1.61 -0.94 8.34
C PRO A 373 2.62 -0.43 7.31
N VAL A 374 2.62 -1.01 6.12
CA VAL A 374 3.52 -0.56 5.03
C VAL A 374 3.18 0.87 4.62
N ALA A 375 1.89 1.20 4.48
CA ALA A 375 1.41 2.54 4.14
C ALA A 375 1.09 3.33 5.41
N VAL A 376 2.12 3.81 6.10
CA VAL A 376 2.03 4.44 7.43
C VAL A 376 1.11 5.65 7.55
N LEU A 377 0.89 6.37 6.44
CA LEU A 377 -0.02 7.53 6.37
C LEU A 377 -1.31 7.22 5.60
N GLY A 378 -1.76 5.95 5.57
CA GLY A 378 -2.99 5.55 4.90
C GLY A 378 -2.89 5.54 3.38
N GLY A 379 -1.69 5.52 2.83
CA GLY A 379 -1.46 5.59 1.40
C GLY A 379 -1.54 7.02 0.85
N THR A 380 -2.08 7.17 -0.37
CA THR A 380 -2.24 8.49 -0.99
C THR A 380 -3.28 9.32 -0.25
N PRO A 381 -3.01 10.60 0.03
CA PRO A 381 -3.92 11.47 0.74
C PRO A 381 -5.30 11.55 0.10
N HIS A 382 -6.35 11.65 0.93
CA HIS A 382 -7.69 12.04 0.51
C HIS A 382 -7.80 13.56 0.38
N ALA A 383 -8.85 14.04 -0.28
CA ALA A 383 -9.20 15.46 -0.30
C ALA A 383 -10.72 15.64 -0.22
N SER A 384 -11.15 16.68 0.50
CA SER A 384 -12.55 17.09 0.51
C SER A 384 -12.95 17.72 -0.83
N THR A 385 -14.17 17.45 -1.29
CA THR A 385 -14.73 18.04 -2.52
C THR A 385 -15.65 19.22 -2.25
N GLU A 386 -16.12 19.35 -1.02
CA GLU A 386 -17.03 20.40 -0.56
C GLU A 386 -16.70 20.78 0.89
N ASP A 387 -17.26 21.90 1.34
CA ASP A 387 -17.17 22.32 2.73
C ASP A 387 -17.92 21.34 3.64
N ASP A 388 -17.34 21.04 4.79
CA ASP A 388 -17.95 20.15 5.79
C ASP A 388 -17.73 20.67 7.22
N HIS A 389 -18.52 20.15 8.15
CA HIS A 389 -18.37 20.40 9.58
C HIS A 389 -18.29 19.06 10.33
N TYR A 390 -17.29 18.97 11.21
CA TYR A 390 -17.10 17.81 12.06
C TYR A 390 -16.82 18.25 13.49
N GLU A 391 -17.67 17.86 14.45
CA GLU A 391 -17.55 18.21 15.87
C GLU A 391 -17.31 19.72 16.13
N GLY A 392 -18.01 20.58 15.37
CA GLY A 392 -17.88 22.03 15.47
C GLY A 392 -16.74 22.65 14.67
N TYR A 393 -15.83 21.86 14.15
CA TYR A 393 -14.75 22.33 13.27
C TYR A 393 -15.23 22.46 11.83
N TYR A 394 -14.75 23.49 11.15
CA TYR A 394 -14.97 23.71 9.73
C TYR A 394 -13.84 23.08 8.91
N ILE A 395 -14.18 22.28 7.92
CA ILE A 395 -13.24 21.65 6.98
C ILE A 395 -13.59 22.15 5.58
N PRO A 396 -12.83 23.10 5.02
CA PRO A 396 -13.12 23.68 3.71
C PRO A 396 -12.91 22.68 2.57
N ALA A 397 -13.60 22.90 1.45
CA ALA A 397 -13.35 22.19 0.20
C ALA A 397 -11.89 22.27 -0.22
N GLY A 398 -11.34 21.19 -0.77
CA GLY A 398 -9.93 21.10 -1.17
C GLY A 398 -8.97 20.81 -0.02
N THR A 399 -9.45 20.63 1.21
CA THR A 399 -8.62 20.20 2.34
C THR A 399 -8.06 18.80 2.08
N THR A 400 -6.75 18.64 2.23
CA THR A 400 -6.10 17.32 2.24
C THR A 400 -6.42 16.60 3.54
N VAL A 401 -6.74 15.30 3.47
CA VAL A 401 -7.04 14.48 4.64
C VAL A 401 -6.16 13.23 4.63
N LEU A 402 -5.42 13.04 5.72
CA LEU A 402 -4.50 11.93 5.94
C LEU A 402 -4.95 11.10 7.14
N GLY A 403 -5.20 9.82 6.93
CA GLY A 403 -5.29 8.85 8.02
C GLY A 403 -3.87 8.39 8.40
N ASN A 404 -3.42 8.74 9.60
CA ASN A 404 -2.15 8.23 10.11
C ASN A 404 -2.32 6.77 10.55
N SER A 405 -2.21 5.83 9.60
CA SER A 405 -2.37 4.39 9.86
C SER A 405 -1.41 3.88 10.92
N TRP A 406 -0.22 4.47 11.04
CA TRP A 406 0.70 4.17 12.13
C TRP A 406 0.07 4.48 13.50
N ALA A 407 -0.41 5.71 13.71
CA ALA A 407 -1.01 6.10 14.98
C ALA A 407 -2.35 5.37 15.23
N ILE A 408 -3.17 5.19 14.19
CA ILE A 408 -4.47 4.49 14.27
C ILE A 408 -4.28 3.03 14.70
N ASN A 409 -3.37 2.31 14.06
CA ASN A 409 -3.11 0.90 14.35
C ASN A 409 -2.33 0.68 15.65
N LEU A 410 -1.74 1.74 16.22
CA LEU A 410 -1.05 1.74 17.51
C LEU A 410 -1.80 2.50 18.61
N ASN A 411 -3.09 2.75 18.41
CA ASN A 411 -3.93 3.41 19.42
C ASN A 411 -4.22 2.47 20.58
N GLU A 412 -3.78 2.84 21.79
CA GLU A 412 -3.86 2.03 23.01
C GLU A 412 -5.30 1.74 23.45
N GLU A 413 -6.27 2.60 23.11
CA GLU A 413 -7.68 2.39 23.41
C GLU A 413 -8.27 1.19 22.66
N TYR A 414 -7.75 0.90 21.47
CA TYR A 414 -8.18 -0.23 20.62
C TYR A 414 -7.24 -1.44 20.76
N TYR A 415 -5.96 -1.19 21.01
CA TYR A 415 -4.93 -2.23 21.09
C TYR A 415 -4.06 -2.00 22.33
N PRO A 416 -4.44 -2.51 23.51
CA PRO A 416 -3.59 -2.44 24.69
C PRO A 416 -2.18 -2.97 24.40
N ASN A 417 -1.14 -2.28 24.88
CA ASN A 417 0.25 -2.56 24.58
C ASN A 417 0.53 -2.73 23.06
N PRO A 418 0.26 -1.70 22.23
CA PRO A 418 0.15 -1.84 20.76
C PRO A 418 1.48 -2.15 20.07
N HIS A 419 2.61 -1.91 20.72
CA HIS A 419 3.95 -2.20 20.19
C HIS A 419 4.36 -3.66 20.35
N HIS A 420 3.71 -4.39 21.24
CA HIS A 420 3.90 -5.83 21.37
C HIS A 420 3.14 -6.55 20.26
N PHE A 421 3.85 -7.40 19.50
CA PHE A 421 3.26 -8.20 18.42
C PHE A 421 2.50 -9.38 19.03
N ASN A 422 1.19 -9.43 18.84
CA ASN A 422 0.34 -10.42 19.48
C ASN A 422 -0.85 -10.83 18.60
N PRO A 423 -0.74 -11.95 17.86
CA PRO A 423 -1.83 -12.45 17.02
C PRO A 423 -3.13 -12.77 17.77
N LEU A 424 -3.07 -13.04 19.08
CA LEU A 424 -4.26 -13.37 19.88
C LEU A 424 -5.32 -12.25 19.87
N ARG A 425 -4.94 -11.01 19.55
CA ARG A 425 -5.87 -9.87 19.39
C ARG A 425 -6.96 -10.11 18.35
N PHE A 426 -6.66 -10.95 17.36
CA PHE A 426 -7.52 -11.23 16.22
C PHE A 426 -8.16 -12.62 16.28
N LEU A 427 -7.96 -13.35 17.36
CA LEU A 427 -8.69 -14.59 17.60
C LEU A 427 -10.06 -14.29 18.20
N ASP A 428 -11.04 -15.07 17.77
CA ASP A 428 -12.34 -15.17 18.42
C ASP A 428 -12.15 -15.55 19.90
N GLY A 429 -12.87 -14.91 20.82
CA GLY A 429 -12.72 -15.13 22.27
C GLY A 429 -12.81 -16.61 22.68
N ASN A 430 -13.68 -17.39 22.02
CA ASN A 430 -13.80 -18.82 22.22
C ASN A 430 -12.56 -19.61 21.75
N ILE A 431 -11.94 -19.18 20.65
CA ILE A 431 -10.73 -19.79 20.10
C ILE A 431 -9.53 -19.40 20.95
N ALA A 432 -9.44 -18.15 21.38
CA ALA A 432 -8.39 -17.68 22.28
C ALA A 432 -8.38 -18.48 23.62
N ALA A 433 -9.57 -18.78 24.16
CA ALA A 433 -9.69 -19.63 25.36
C ALA A 433 -9.23 -21.07 25.10
N ARG A 434 -9.52 -21.66 23.92
CA ARG A 434 -9.05 -23.00 23.54
C ARG A 434 -7.53 -23.03 23.34
N VAL A 435 -6.96 -22.00 22.72
CA VAL A 435 -5.49 -21.88 22.58
C VAL A 435 -4.81 -21.78 23.92
N LYS A 436 -5.42 -21.10 24.91
CA LYS A 436 -4.93 -21.08 26.31
C LYS A 436 -5.06 -22.45 27.04
N GLN A 437 -5.99 -23.30 26.64
CA GLN A 437 -6.27 -24.60 27.30
C GLN A 437 -5.62 -25.81 26.60
N ALA A 438 -5.13 -25.66 25.38
CA ALA A 438 -4.45 -26.73 24.67
C ALA A 438 -3.07 -26.99 25.31
N PRO A 439 -2.49 -28.22 25.17
CA PRO A 439 -1.14 -28.52 25.64
C PRO A 439 -0.03 -27.72 24.91
N MET A 440 -0.40 -26.80 24.04
CA MET A 440 0.43 -25.67 23.59
C MET A 440 0.87 -24.75 24.75
N THR A 441 0.48 -25.04 25.95
CA THR A 441 0.79 -24.38 27.23
C THR A 441 2.22 -24.51 27.70
N THR A 442 3.10 -25.15 26.97
CA THR A 442 4.53 -24.90 27.13
C THR A 442 5.00 -23.60 26.52
N VAL A 443 4.18 -22.90 25.75
CA VAL A 443 4.39 -21.48 25.52
C VAL A 443 4.12 -20.78 26.85
N HIS A 444 5.16 -20.59 27.66
CA HIS A 444 5.16 -19.68 28.78
C HIS A 444 4.88 -18.28 28.25
N LEU A 445 3.61 -17.98 27.98
CA LEU A 445 3.06 -16.63 28.08
C LEU A 445 3.32 -16.29 29.54
N GLY A 446 4.47 -15.64 29.82
CA GLY A 446 4.94 -15.42 31.17
C GLY A 446 3.80 -14.89 32.03
N GLU A 447 3.73 -15.30 33.31
CA GLU A 447 2.68 -15.01 34.29
C GLU A 447 2.30 -13.50 34.43
N LYS A 448 2.88 -12.61 33.66
CA LYS A 448 2.63 -11.17 33.60
C LYS A 448 1.85 -10.69 32.38
N HIS A 449 1.48 -11.56 31.47
CA HIS A 449 0.61 -11.24 30.36
C HIS A 449 -0.81 -11.76 30.64
N ASP A 450 -1.47 -11.22 31.66
CA ASP A 450 -2.90 -10.98 31.58
C ASP A 450 -3.10 -10.06 30.39
N LEU A 451 -3.22 -10.71 29.22
CA LEU A 451 -3.59 -10.06 27.99
C LEU A 451 -4.97 -9.48 28.21
N GLU A 452 -5.03 -8.21 28.62
CA GLU A 452 -6.21 -7.40 28.44
C GLU A 452 -6.45 -7.33 26.92
N LEU A 453 -7.11 -8.37 26.38
CA LEU A 453 -7.68 -8.37 25.02
C LEU A 453 -8.85 -7.36 24.93
N GLY A 454 -8.95 -6.43 25.89
CA GLY A 454 -10.08 -5.56 26.18
C GLY A 454 -9.98 -4.13 25.65
N GLY A 455 -9.44 -3.93 24.43
CA GLY A 455 -9.58 -2.65 23.76
C GLY A 455 -10.98 -2.41 23.20
N LYS A 456 -11.29 -1.17 22.82
CA LYS A 456 -12.49 -0.83 22.04
C LYS A 456 -12.54 -1.66 20.75
N ALA A 457 -13.73 -2.05 20.31
CA ALA A 457 -13.90 -2.71 19.02
C ALA A 457 -13.49 -1.74 17.88
N HIS A 458 -12.56 -2.19 17.02
CA HIS A 458 -12.15 -1.41 15.86
C HIS A 458 -13.32 -1.28 14.88
N PRO A 459 -13.61 -0.07 14.32
CA PRO A 459 -14.75 0.15 13.44
C PRO A 459 -14.63 -0.63 12.11
N SER A 460 -13.43 -0.89 11.62
CA SER A 460 -13.22 -1.74 10.45
C SER A 460 -13.37 -3.22 10.80
N LYS A 461 -14.07 -3.98 9.93
CA LYS A 461 -14.23 -5.44 10.05
C LYS A 461 -12.89 -6.20 9.99
N SER A 462 -11.86 -5.65 9.34
CA SER A 462 -10.53 -6.24 9.32
C SER A 462 -9.82 -6.11 10.66
N GLY A 463 -10.27 -5.21 11.54
CA GLY A 463 -9.64 -4.91 12.80
C GLY A 463 -8.37 -4.06 12.69
N HIS A 464 -8.10 -3.45 11.53
CA HIS A 464 -6.98 -2.55 11.29
C HIS A 464 -7.25 -1.64 10.08
N SER A 465 -6.48 -0.56 9.94
CA SER A 465 -6.65 0.44 8.88
C SER A 465 -5.60 0.40 7.77
N SER A 466 -4.88 -0.71 7.63
CA SER A 466 -3.71 -0.80 6.73
C SER A 466 -4.06 -0.77 5.25
N PHE A 467 -5.32 -1.03 4.89
CA PHE A 467 -5.82 -0.96 3.52
C PHE A 467 -6.57 0.33 3.17
N GLY A 468 -6.56 1.32 4.07
CA GLY A 468 -7.26 2.60 3.85
C GLY A 468 -8.78 2.51 4.05
N TRP A 469 -9.54 3.46 3.49
CA TRP A 469 -10.95 3.68 3.82
C TRP A 469 -11.84 3.93 2.61
N GLY A 470 -13.12 3.61 2.77
CA GLY A 470 -14.23 4.01 1.92
C GLY A 470 -14.04 3.66 0.44
N ARG A 471 -14.40 4.56 -0.45
CA ARG A 471 -14.32 4.34 -1.91
C ARG A 471 -12.88 4.19 -2.41
N ARG A 472 -11.89 4.60 -1.63
CA ARG A 472 -10.45 4.52 -1.94
C ARG A 472 -9.73 3.36 -1.25
N ILE A 473 -10.47 2.51 -0.53
CA ILE A 473 -9.91 1.29 0.07
C ILE A 473 -9.11 0.49 -0.97
N CYS A 474 -8.02 -0.13 -0.54
CA CYS A 474 -7.16 -0.92 -1.41
C CYS A 474 -7.97 -1.99 -2.17
N PRO A 475 -7.97 -1.96 -3.50
CA PRO A 475 -8.71 -2.95 -4.28
C PRO A 475 -8.11 -4.35 -4.16
N GLY A 476 -6.78 -4.44 -3.94
CA GLY A 476 -6.03 -5.69 -3.81
C GLY A 476 -5.98 -6.27 -2.39
N ALA A 477 -6.74 -5.73 -1.43
CA ALA A 477 -6.65 -6.16 -0.03
C ALA A 477 -6.80 -7.69 0.16
N ASN A 478 -7.79 -8.28 -0.49
CA ASN A 478 -8.02 -9.73 -0.41
C ASN A 478 -6.95 -10.54 -1.15
N LEU A 479 -6.46 -10.06 -2.29
CA LEU A 479 -5.35 -10.72 -3.01
C LEU A 479 -4.08 -10.73 -2.15
N ALA A 480 -3.77 -9.60 -1.52
CA ALA A 480 -2.62 -9.48 -0.61
C ALA A 480 -2.79 -10.36 0.63
N ALA A 481 -3.98 -10.36 1.26
CA ALA A 481 -4.26 -11.21 2.42
C ALA A 481 -4.11 -12.70 2.08
N ASN A 482 -4.61 -13.14 0.92
CA ASN A 482 -4.44 -14.51 0.43
C ASN A 482 -2.95 -14.85 0.23
N SER A 483 -2.18 -13.96 -0.42
CA SER A 483 -0.73 -14.18 -0.61
C SER A 483 0.02 -14.28 0.71
N LEU A 484 -0.29 -13.40 1.66
CA LEU A 484 0.31 -13.42 2.99
C LEU A 484 -0.04 -14.71 3.75
N TYR A 485 -1.33 -15.10 3.71
CA TYR A 485 -1.79 -16.31 4.36
C TYR A 485 -1.04 -17.54 3.87
N ILE A 486 -1.09 -17.82 2.56
CA ILE A 486 -0.53 -19.06 2.02
C ILE A 486 0.99 -19.11 2.12
N ALA A 487 1.67 -17.98 1.87
CA ALA A 487 3.12 -17.92 1.99
C ALA A 487 3.57 -18.11 3.45
N LEU A 488 2.95 -17.41 4.41
CA LEU A 488 3.31 -17.57 5.83
C LEU A 488 2.95 -18.95 6.33
N ALA A 489 1.80 -19.53 5.97
CA ALA A 489 1.44 -20.89 6.35
C ALA A 489 2.50 -21.91 5.89
N LYS A 490 2.89 -21.89 4.59
CA LYS A 490 3.90 -22.81 4.04
C LYS A 490 5.30 -22.56 4.65
N LEU A 491 5.69 -21.30 4.84
CA LEU A 491 7.00 -20.96 5.43
C LEU A 491 7.10 -21.38 6.90
N LEU A 492 6.09 -21.13 7.72
CA LEU A 492 6.08 -21.47 9.14
C LEU A 492 5.91 -22.99 9.37
N TRP A 493 5.23 -23.67 8.44
CA TRP A 493 5.18 -25.12 8.43
C TRP A 493 6.55 -25.73 8.12
N ALA A 494 7.30 -25.17 7.19
CA ALA A 494 8.56 -25.74 6.72
C ALA A 494 9.77 -25.34 7.58
N TYR A 495 9.82 -24.14 8.12
CA TYR A 495 11.05 -23.53 8.65
C TYR A 495 10.94 -23.02 10.08
N ASP A 496 12.02 -23.23 10.83
CA ASP A 496 12.37 -22.44 12.01
C ASP A 496 12.98 -21.12 11.53
N ILE A 497 12.42 -20.00 11.99
CA ILE A 497 12.90 -18.65 11.72
C ILE A 497 13.31 -18.02 13.05
N LYS A 498 14.61 -17.91 13.30
CA LYS A 498 15.16 -17.53 14.62
C LYS A 498 16.11 -16.34 14.53
N PRO A 499 16.24 -15.55 15.60
CA PRO A 499 17.24 -14.52 15.68
C PRO A 499 18.65 -15.11 15.71
N ILE A 500 19.64 -14.34 15.23
CA ILE A 500 21.05 -14.69 15.43
C ILE A 500 21.39 -14.48 16.90
N PRO A 501 21.99 -15.46 17.60
CA PRO A 501 22.33 -15.33 19.01
C PRO A 501 23.17 -14.09 19.29
N GLY A 502 22.82 -13.35 20.35
CA GLY A 502 23.53 -12.14 20.77
C GLY A 502 23.26 -10.90 19.93
N ARG A 503 22.43 -10.98 18.86
CA ARG A 503 22.07 -9.81 18.04
C ARG A 503 20.76 -9.21 18.52
N THR A 504 20.73 -7.89 18.64
CA THR A 504 19.52 -7.11 18.92
C THR A 504 18.88 -6.61 17.63
N TYR A 505 17.56 -6.58 17.56
CA TYR A 505 16.78 -6.14 16.41
C TYR A 505 15.91 -4.94 16.78
N ASP A 506 16.11 -3.83 16.07
CA ASP A 506 15.31 -2.62 16.25
C ASP A 506 14.04 -2.70 15.39
N THR A 507 12.90 -2.86 16.05
CA THR A 507 11.59 -2.94 15.41
C THR A 507 11.07 -1.59 14.88
N PHE A 508 11.83 -0.51 15.01
CA PHE A 508 11.56 0.82 14.45
C PHE A 508 12.50 1.19 13.30
N LYS A 509 13.46 0.32 12.97
CA LYS A 509 14.43 0.57 11.92
C LYS A 509 13.86 0.18 10.56
N TYR A 510 13.11 1.11 9.96
CA TYR A 510 12.44 0.97 8.67
C TYR A 510 13.01 1.94 7.65
N THR A 511 12.79 1.65 6.37
CA THR A 511 13.04 2.58 5.26
C THR A 511 12.13 3.80 5.39
N GLU A 512 12.41 4.82 4.61
CA GLU A 512 11.59 6.03 4.50
C GLU A 512 10.85 6.03 3.17
N GLY A 513 9.76 6.79 3.08
CA GLY A 513 9.02 6.98 1.85
C GLY A 513 7.53 6.72 2.00
N PHE A 514 6.86 6.52 0.86
CA PHE A 514 5.43 6.26 0.78
C PHE A 514 5.06 4.90 1.38
N ASN A 515 5.84 3.88 1.03
CA ASN A 515 5.81 2.55 1.63
C ASN A 515 7.06 2.37 2.49
N ILE A 516 6.91 1.74 3.64
CA ILE A 516 8.03 1.41 4.51
C ILE A 516 8.21 -0.10 4.60
N ARG A 517 9.47 -0.52 4.75
CA ARG A 517 9.86 -1.91 5.05
C ARG A 517 10.97 -1.91 6.08
N PRO A 518 11.16 -3.01 6.84
CA PRO A 518 12.33 -3.16 7.70
C PRO A 518 13.60 -2.93 6.89
N GLN A 519 14.58 -2.21 7.46
CA GLN A 519 15.91 -2.19 6.85
C GLN A 519 16.49 -3.61 6.84
N PRO A 520 17.37 -3.94 5.91
CA PRO A 520 17.92 -5.29 5.79
C PRO A 520 18.45 -5.81 7.14
N PHE A 521 18.04 -7.02 7.48
CA PHE A 521 18.50 -7.74 8.66
C PHE A 521 18.72 -9.21 8.32
N GLU A 522 19.56 -9.87 9.08
CA GLU A 522 19.85 -11.29 8.94
C GLU A 522 19.10 -12.08 10.00
N CYS A 523 18.64 -13.27 9.67
CA CYS A 523 18.05 -14.23 10.59
C CYS A 523 18.46 -15.65 10.23
N ILE A 524 18.26 -16.58 11.13
CA ILE A 524 18.51 -18.00 10.89
C ILE A 524 17.22 -18.62 10.35
N ILE A 525 17.30 -19.21 9.16
CA ILE A 525 16.19 -19.95 8.55
C ILE A 525 16.67 -21.38 8.34
N ARG A 526 16.03 -22.34 8.99
CA ARG A 526 16.39 -23.76 8.92
C ARG A 526 15.15 -24.61 8.72
N ILE A 527 15.24 -25.60 7.83
CA ILE A 527 14.17 -26.60 7.66
C ILE A 527 13.93 -27.34 8.99
N ARG A 528 12.69 -27.58 9.36
CA ARG A 528 12.29 -28.17 10.64
C ARG A 528 12.70 -29.64 10.76
N SER A 529 12.58 -30.42 9.67
CA SER A 529 13.04 -31.82 9.63
C SER A 529 13.25 -32.30 8.18
N ASP A 530 13.92 -33.45 8.03
CA ASP A 530 14.08 -34.11 6.72
C ASP A 530 12.73 -34.49 6.11
N LYS A 531 11.74 -34.82 6.92
CA LYS A 531 10.39 -35.12 6.43
C LYS A 531 9.75 -33.90 5.78
N HIS A 532 9.83 -32.71 6.40
CA HIS A 532 9.35 -31.46 5.80
C HIS A 532 10.09 -31.14 4.50
N LYS A 533 11.40 -31.42 4.44
CA LYS A 533 12.20 -31.25 3.24
C LYS A 533 11.69 -32.13 2.09
N ILE A 534 11.50 -33.42 2.33
CA ILE A 534 11.02 -34.38 1.31
C ILE A 534 9.64 -33.96 0.77
N VAL A 535 8.73 -33.60 1.67
CA VAL A 535 7.39 -33.15 1.27
C VAL A 535 7.47 -31.86 0.43
N LEU A 536 8.33 -30.93 0.81
CA LEU A 536 8.52 -29.68 0.09
C LEU A 536 9.14 -29.88 -1.31
N GLU A 537 10.07 -30.85 -1.45
CA GLU A 537 10.64 -31.22 -2.75
C GLU A 537 9.57 -31.82 -3.67
N GLY A 538 8.71 -32.71 -3.17
CA GLY A 538 7.58 -33.26 -3.95
C GLY A 538 6.53 -32.19 -4.30
N GLU A 539 6.24 -31.28 -3.39
CA GLU A 539 5.32 -30.15 -3.63
C GLU A 539 5.83 -29.22 -4.72
N MET A 540 7.15 -29.04 -4.82
CA MET A 540 7.75 -28.21 -5.86
C MET A 540 7.50 -28.76 -7.28
N GLU A 541 7.56 -30.09 -7.46
CA GLU A 541 7.27 -30.73 -8.76
C GLU A 541 5.83 -30.44 -9.19
N HIS A 542 4.88 -30.53 -8.26
CA HIS A 542 3.47 -30.18 -8.54
C HIS A 542 3.29 -28.71 -8.86
N ALA A 543 4.00 -27.83 -8.12
CA ALA A 543 3.95 -26.39 -8.33
C ALA A 543 4.50 -25.99 -9.72
N GLU A 544 5.65 -26.56 -10.13
CA GLU A 544 6.21 -26.28 -11.46
C GLU A 544 5.28 -26.76 -12.56
N THR A 545 4.74 -27.98 -12.47
CA THR A 545 3.75 -28.50 -13.43
C THR A 545 2.54 -27.56 -13.57
N TYR A 546 2.07 -26.99 -12.43
CA TYR A 546 1.00 -26.00 -12.48
C TYR A 546 1.45 -24.69 -13.14
N LEU A 547 2.67 -24.24 -12.87
CA LEU A 547 3.21 -22.96 -13.35
C LEU A 547 3.68 -22.99 -14.81
N GLU A 548 3.85 -24.17 -15.42
CA GLU A 548 4.19 -24.31 -16.86
C GLU A 548 3.22 -23.60 -17.80
N LYS A 549 1.95 -23.46 -17.42
CA LYS A 549 0.95 -22.70 -18.18
C LYS A 549 1.17 -21.17 -18.18
N PHE A 550 2.03 -20.67 -17.32
CA PHE A 550 2.41 -19.26 -17.28
C PHE A 550 3.80 -19.10 -17.89
N THR A 551 3.87 -18.59 -19.09
CA THR A 551 5.15 -18.37 -19.77
C THR A 551 6.03 -17.44 -18.92
N PRO A 552 7.32 -17.80 -18.70
CA PRO A 552 8.26 -16.88 -18.07
C PRO A 552 8.39 -15.58 -18.85
N PHE A 553 8.42 -14.46 -18.15
CA PHE A 553 8.58 -13.16 -18.79
C PHE A 553 10.03 -12.68 -18.70
N GLY A 554 10.63 -12.42 -19.87
CA GLY A 554 11.93 -11.74 -19.94
C GLY A 554 13.14 -12.66 -20.02
N GLU A 555 13.00 -13.88 -20.58
CA GLU A 555 14.13 -14.61 -21.15
C GLU A 555 14.56 -14.06 -22.50
#